data_3e8b59e7f7a6aa7ff3969e3ebde1bce6
#
_entry.id   3e8b59e7f7a6aa7ff3969e3ebde1bce6
#
_cell.length_a   1.000
_cell.length_b   1.000
_cell.length_c   1.000
_cell.angle_alpha   90.00
_cell.angle_beta   90.00
_cell.angle_gamma   90.00
#
_symmetry.space_group_name_H-M   'P 1'
#
loop_
_entity.id
_entity.type
_entity.pdbx_description
1 polymer ?
#
loop_
_entity_poly.entity_id
_entity_poly.type
_entity_poly.pdbx_seq_one_letter_code
_entity_poly.pdbx_strand_id
1 'polypeptide(L)'
;MIMNKKGFTLVELLATMAILAIIAVVAVPNVVKIMTNNKKEKVLNDGLTIIAQAKSKLAGDYDLREQLDATGYKYTLQVLDVFSDITNDPDGVSYNRLNSYVKVYKKNGLITYCAYLESNNWILNDEGSCVNEENLLKDNSKNYVKEN
;
A
#
# COMPACT_ATOMS: atom_id res chain seq x y z
N MET A 1 16.47 -54.41 -24.02
CA MET A 1 17.14 -53.48 -23.10
C MET A 1 16.25 -53.34 -21.85
N ILE A 2 16.61 -54.00 -20.75
CA ILE A 2 15.81 -53.99 -19.53
C ILE A 2 16.17 -52.72 -18.74
N MET A 3 15.30 -51.73 -18.76
CA MET A 3 15.44 -50.52 -17.92
C MET A 3 15.28 -50.91 -16.45
N ASN A 4 16.36 -50.85 -15.69
CA ASN A 4 16.34 -51.11 -14.24
C ASN A 4 15.61 -49.98 -13.53
N LYS A 5 14.32 -50.18 -13.27
CA LYS A 5 13.50 -49.22 -12.49
C LYS A 5 13.89 -49.36 -11.01
N LYS A 6 14.86 -48.56 -10.57
CA LYS A 6 15.15 -48.40 -9.15
C LYS A 6 14.00 -47.59 -8.53
N GLY A 7 13.18 -48.21 -7.73
CA GLY A 7 12.17 -47.55 -6.91
C GLY A 7 12.82 -46.80 -5.76
N PHE A 8 12.24 -45.67 -5.35
CA PHE A 8 12.67 -44.94 -4.14
C PHE A 8 12.47 -45.83 -2.91
N THR A 9 13.46 -45.85 -2.02
CA THR A 9 13.34 -46.53 -0.72
C THR A 9 12.53 -45.68 0.24
N LEU A 10 11.84 -46.34 1.19
CA LEU A 10 11.07 -45.64 2.23
C LEU A 10 11.95 -44.71 3.08
N VAL A 11 13.22 -45.09 3.29
CA VAL A 11 14.19 -44.30 4.04
C VAL A 11 14.60 -43.00 3.29
N GLU A 12 14.76 -43.10 1.97
CA GLU A 12 15.05 -41.90 1.14
C GLU A 12 13.88 -40.91 1.17
N LEU A 13 12.64 -41.41 1.15
CA LEU A 13 11.45 -40.55 1.26
C LEU A 13 11.37 -39.86 2.62
N LEU A 14 11.60 -40.63 3.71
CA LEU A 14 11.63 -40.07 5.05
C LEU A 14 12.73 -39.03 5.24
N ALA A 15 13.94 -39.30 4.71
CA ALA A 15 15.06 -38.36 4.78
C ALA A 15 14.76 -37.06 4.02
N THR A 16 14.20 -37.15 2.83
CA THR A 16 13.82 -35.95 2.05
C THR A 16 12.73 -35.13 2.74
N MET A 17 11.71 -35.76 3.32
CA MET A 17 10.68 -35.08 4.10
C MET A 17 11.25 -34.38 5.32
N ALA A 18 12.20 -34.99 6.03
CA ALA A 18 12.84 -34.37 7.19
C ALA A 18 13.63 -33.11 6.79
N ILE A 19 14.38 -33.16 5.69
CA ILE A 19 15.12 -32.00 5.18
C ILE A 19 14.18 -30.88 4.75
N LEU A 20 13.09 -31.20 4.01
CA LEU A 20 12.09 -30.22 3.59
C LEU A 20 11.41 -29.55 4.79
N ALA A 21 11.10 -30.30 5.85
CA ALA A 21 10.51 -29.77 7.07
C ALA A 21 11.43 -28.73 7.74
N ILE A 22 12.74 -29.00 7.82
CA ILE A 22 13.71 -28.06 8.40
C ILE A 22 13.81 -26.78 7.58
N ILE A 23 13.85 -26.90 6.26
CA ILE A 23 13.91 -25.75 5.37
C ILE A 23 12.63 -24.91 5.47
N ALA A 24 11.46 -25.55 5.54
CA ALA A 24 10.19 -24.88 5.65
C ALA A 24 10.07 -24.02 6.93
N VAL A 25 10.57 -24.50 8.07
CA VAL A 25 10.53 -23.76 9.34
C VAL A 25 11.27 -22.41 9.24
N VAL A 26 12.35 -22.34 8.46
CA VAL A 26 13.15 -21.11 8.30
C VAL A 26 12.62 -20.24 7.16
N ALA A 27 12.17 -20.86 6.06
CA ALA A 27 11.76 -20.14 4.85
C ALA A 27 10.40 -19.45 4.98
N VAL A 28 9.41 -20.11 5.58
CA VAL A 28 8.03 -19.60 5.67
C VAL A 28 7.93 -18.22 6.34
N PRO A 29 8.50 -17.97 7.55
CA PRO A 29 8.36 -16.67 8.21
C PRO A 29 9.01 -15.54 7.40
N ASN A 30 10.10 -15.81 6.69
CA ASN A 30 10.77 -14.82 5.85
C ASN A 30 9.91 -14.43 4.64
N VAL A 31 9.29 -15.41 3.98
CA VAL A 31 8.41 -15.18 2.84
C VAL A 31 7.20 -14.35 3.26
N VAL A 32 6.54 -14.68 4.39
CA VAL A 32 5.40 -13.93 4.90
C VAL A 32 5.77 -12.47 5.17
N LYS A 33 6.93 -12.22 5.79
CA LYS A 33 7.40 -10.85 6.06
C LYS A 33 7.64 -10.05 4.78
N ILE A 34 8.22 -10.66 3.75
CA ILE A 34 8.44 -10.04 2.45
C ILE A 34 7.09 -9.71 1.79
N MET A 35 6.13 -10.63 1.81
CA MET A 35 4.81 -10.42 1.24
C MET A 35 4.08 -9.26 1.92
N THR A 36 4.08 -9.19 3.25
CA THR A 36 3.48 -8.09 4.00
C THR A 36 4.15 -6.76 3.69
N ASN A 37 5.47 -6.72 3.59
CA ASN A 37 6.20 -5.51 3.21
C ASN A 37 5.85 -5.02 1.79
N ASN A 38 5.70 -5.94 0.84
CA ASN A 38 5.31 -5.61 -0.54
C ASN A 38 3.87 -5.07 -0.58
N LYS A 39 2.96 -5.64 0.21
CA LYS A 39 1.59 -5.14 0.34
C LYS A 39 1.56 -3.72 0.91
N LYS A 40 2.33 -3.46 1.97
CA LYS A 40 2.47 -2.11 2.53
C LYS A 40 3.02 -1.11 1.52
N GLU A 41 4.01 -1.52 0.73
CA GLU A 41 4.60 -0.69 -0.31
C GLU A 41 3.58 -0.34 -1.41
N LYS A 42 2.71 -1.29 -1.78
CA LYS A 42 1.61 -1.00 -2.71
C LYS A 42 0.68 0.07 -2.15
N VAL A 43 0.24 -0.02 -0.90
CA VAL A 43 -0.65 0.99 -0.28
C VAL A 43 0.03 2.37 -0.23
N LEU A 44 1.34 2.44 0.04
CA LEU A 44 2.11 3.68 -0.02
C LEU A 44 2.14 4.28 -1.42
N ASN A 45 2.41 3.45 -2.43
CA ASN A 45 2.43 3.87 -3.83
C ASN A 45 1.04 4.35 -4.29
N ASP A 46 -0.03 3.68 -3.86
CA ASP A 46 -1.41 4.12 -4.08
C ASP A 46 -1.64 5.51 -3.46
N GLY A 47 -1.16 5.74 -2.22
CA GLY A 47 -1.21 7.04 -1.55
C GLY A 47 -0.47 8.15 -2.32
N LEU A 48 0.72 7.87 -2.82
CA LEU A 48 1.49 8.83 -3.65
C LEU A 48 0.80 9.10 -4.99
N THR A 49 0.17 8.10 -5.56
CA THR A 49 -0.52 8.25 -6.86
C THR A 49 -1.76 9.12 -6.72
N ILE A 50 -2.57 8.95 -5.68
CA ILE A 50 -3.72 9.83 -5.45
C ILE A 50 -3.29 11.27 -5.14
N ILE A 51 -2.14 11.49 -4.49
CA ILE A 51 -1.56 12.82 -4.31
C ILE A 51 -1.17 13.42 -5.67
N ALA A 52 -0.55 12.67 -6.57
CA ALA A 52 -0.21 13.13 -7.90
C ALA A 52 -1.45 13.54 -8.71
N GLN A 53 -2.54 12.79 -8.60
CA GLN A 53 -3.82 13.14 -9.23
C GLN A 53 -4.43 14.41 -8.61
N ALA A 54 -4.38 14.56 -7.29
CA ALA A 54 -4.85 15.79 -6.62
C ALA A 54 -4.03 17.01 -7.06
N LYS A 55 -2.72 16.86 -7.24
CA LYS A 55 -1.84 17.93 -7.80
C LYS A 55 -2.26 18.30 -9.20
N SER A 56 -2.52 17.33 -10.07
CA SER A 56 -2.98 17.57 -11.43
C SER A 56 -4.34 18.29 -11.46
N LYS A 57 -5.26 17.85 -10.61
CA LYS A 57 -6.60 18.48 -10.50
C LYS A 57 -6.52 19.92 -9.98
N LEU A 58 -5.73 20.16 -8.94
CA LEU A 58 -5.52 21.50 -8.39
C LEU A 58 -4.79 22.42 -9.38
N ALA A 59 -3.91 21.89 -10.21
CA ALA A 59 -3.22 22.69 -11.23
C ALA A 59 -4.19 23.32 -12.25
N GLY A 60 -5.31 22.64 -12.52
CA GLY A 60 -6.40 23.14 -13.37
C GLY A 60 -7.42 24.03 -12.67
N ASP A 61 -7.36 24.17 -11.35
CA ASP A 61 -8.32 24.91 -10.54
C ASP A 61 -7.65 26.14 -9.90
N TYR A 62 -7.64 27.24 -10.65
CA TYR A 62 -6.99 28.48 -10.21
C TYR A 62 -7.71 29.09 -9.00
N ASP A 63 -9.03 29.11 -8.99
CA ASP A 63 -9.83 29.72 -7.95
C ASP A 63 -9.63 29.03 -6.60
N LEU A 64 -9.62 27.69 -6.61
CA LEU A 64 -9.35 26.91 -5.41
C LEU A 64 -7.91 27.12 -4.89
N ARG A 65 -6.92 27.24 -5.79
CA ARG A 65 -5.52 27.49 -5.40
C ARG A 65 -5.34 28.81 -4.65
N GLU A 66 -6.05 29.87 -5.07
CA GLU A 66 -6.00 31.17 -4.39
C GLU A 66 -6.72 31.15 -3.04
N GLN A 67 -7.81 30.40 -2.92
CA GLN A 67 -8.62 30.31 -1.70
C GLN A 67 -8.05 29.33 -0.66
N LEU A 68 -7.03 28.53 -1.00
CA LEU A 68 -6.43 27.58 -0.05
C LEU A 68 -5.84 28.31 1.16
N ASP A 69 -6.21 27.84 2.32
CA ASP A 69 -5.72 28.25 3.62
C ASP A 69 -5.13 27.05 4.42
N ALA A 70 -4.88 27.24 5.70
CA ALA A 70 -4.40 26.19 6.61
C ALA A 70 -5.45 25.10 6.90
N THR A 71 -6.74 25.40 6.73
CA THR A 71 -7.85 24.42 6.89
C THR A 71 -7.87 23.44 5.72
N GLY A 72 -7.58 23.95 4.50
CA GLY A 72 -7.42 23.19 3.29
C GLY A 72 -8.70 22.61 2.69
N TYR A 73 -8.54 21.89 1.59
CA TYR A 73 -9.61 21.24 0.83
C TYR A 73 -9.38 19.73 0.76
N LYS A 74 -10.45 18.92 0.81
CA LYS A 74 -10.39 17.47 0.68
C LYS A 74 -10.91 17.01 -0.67
N TYR A 75 -10.06 16.34 -1.43
CA TYR A 75 -10.47 15.56 -2.59
C TYR A 75 -10.69 14.11 -2.17
N THR A 76 -11.94 13.65 -2.17
CA THR A 76 -12.21 12.20 -1.96
C THR A 76 -11.79 11.39 -3.20
N LEU A 77 -11.58 10.10 -3.02
CA LEU A 77 -11.28 9.19 -4.13
C LEU A 77 -12.37 9.25 -5.22
N GLN A 78 -13.62 9.48 -4.83
CA GLN A 78 -14.74 9.64 -5.76
C GLN A 78 -14.58 10.85 -6.68
N VAL A 79 -14.00 11.95 -6.15
CA VAL A 79 -13.79 13.20 -6.90
C VAL A 79 -12.52 13.16 -7.74
N LEU A 80 -11.51 12.38 -7.33
CA LEU A 80 -10.24 12.27 -8.05
C LEU A 80 -10.34 11.46 -9.34
N ASP A 81 -11.45 10.75 -9.56
CA ASP A 81 -11.67 9.94 -10.77
C ASP A 81 -10.53 8.94 -11.02
N VAL A 82 -10.16 8.21 -9.97
CA VAL A 82 -9.01 7.32 -9.94
C VAL A 82 -9.20 6.17 -10.92
N PHE A 83 -8.24 5.99 -11.83
CA PHE A 83 -8.19 4.85 -12.75
C PHE A 83 -8.22 3.51 -11.98
N SER A 84 -8.71 2.46 -12.64
CA SER A 84 -9.00 1.14 -12.07
C SER A 84 -7.91 0.53 -11.18
N ASP A 85 -6.64 0.88 -11.41
CA ASP A 85 -5.48 0.30 -10.71
C ASP A 85 -5.33 0.74 -9.25
N ILE A 86 -5.97 1.85 -8.85
CA ILE A 86 -5.89 2.39 -7.48
C ILE A 86 -7.20 2.16 -6.70
N THR A 87 -8.17 1.52 -7.30
CA THR A 87 -9.46 1.25 -6.65
C THR A 87 -9.37 0.16 -5.59
N ASN A 88 -8.38 -0.72 -5.66
CA ASN A 88 -8.25 -1.88 -4.80
C ASN A 88 -6.95 -1.88 -4.00
N ASP A 89 -7.06 -2.34 -2.76
CA ASP A 89 -5.93 -2.63 -1.88
C ASP A 89 -5.09 -3.82 -2.40
N PRO A 90 -3.97 -4.17 -1.75
CA PRO A 90 -3.13 -5.31 -2.15
C PRO A 90 -3.82 -6.67 -2.15
N ASP A 91 -4.93 -6.80 -1.42
CA ASP A 91 -5.71 -8.04 -1.31
C ASP A 91 -6.90 -8.07 -2.29
N GLY A 92 -7.03 -7.05 -3.14
CA GLY A 92 -8.08 -6.94 -4.15
C GLY A 92 -9.39 -6.36 -3.64
N VAL A 93 -9.43 -5.85 -2.40
CA VAL A 93 -10.60 -5.21 -1.80
C VAL A 93 -10.62 -3.72 -2.13
N SER A 94 -11.77 -3.20 -2.54
CA SER A 94 -11.89 -1.79 -2.94
C SER A 94 -11.65 -0.85 -1.76
N TYR A 95 -10.90 0.23 -2.01
CA TYR A 95 -10.80 1.33 -1.08
C TYR A 95 -12.15 2.03 -0.89
N ASN A 96 -12.43 2.49 0.31
CA ASN A 96 -13.62 3.30 0.59
C ASN A 96 -13.49 4.65 -0.11
N ARG A 97 -14.27 4.85 -1.18
CA ARG A 97 -14.16 6.03 -2.05
C ARG A 97 -14.60 7.33 -1.39
N LEU A 98 -15.43 7.27 -0.34
CA LEU A 98 -15.90 8.45 0.39
C LEU A 98 -14.96 8.81 1.55
N ASN A 99 -14.41 7.80 2.23
CA ASN A 99 -13.54 8.00 3.38
C ASN A 99 -12.08 8.21 2.97
N SER A 100 -11.65 7.62 1.86
CA SER A 100 -10.30 7.83 1.33
C SER A 100 -10.21 9.18 0.62
N TYR A 101 -9.17 9.96 0.92
CA TYR A 101 -9.03 11.32 0.41
C TYR A 101 -7.59 11.80 0.35
N VAL A 102 -7.38 12.84 -0.44
CA VAL A 102 -6.20 13.70 -0.36
C VAL A 102 -6.64 15.05 0.20
N LYS A 103 -5.99 15.50 1.25
CA LYS A 103 -6.16 16.86 1.76
C LYS A 103 -5.04 17.75 1.21
N VAL A 104 -5.43 18.91 0.72
CA VAL A 104 -4.55 19.96 0.19
C VAL A 104 -4.72 21.19 1.05
N TYR A 105 -3.63 21.77 1.56
CA TYR A 105 -3.67 22.93 2.43
C TYR A 105 -2.40 23.78 2.33
N LYS A 106 -2.46 25.04 2.76
CA LYS A 106 -1.27 25.89 2.86
C LYS A 106 -0.63 25.77 4.24
N LYS A 107 0.67 25.48 4.26
CA LYS A 107 1.51 25.49 5.46
C LYS A 107 2.71 26.38 5.20
N ASN A 108 2.86 27.45 5.99
CA ASN A 108 3.94 28.43 5.83
C ASN A 108 4.03 29.01 4.40
N GLY A 109 2.89 29.25 3.75
CA GLY A 109 2.82 29.77 2.38
C GLY A 109 3.00 28.71 1.28
N LEU A 110 3.38 27.48 1.60
CA LEU A 110 3.57 26.37 0.65
C LEU A 110 2.34 25.48 0.62
N ILE A 111 1.98 25.03 -0.58
CA ILE A 111 0.90 24.03 -0.78
C ILE A 111 1.46 22.67 -0.35
N THR A 112 0.77 22.05 0.60
CA THR A 112 1.12 20.74 1.18
C THR A 112 0.00 19.76 0.92
N TYR A 113 0.37 18.50 0.71
CA TYR A 113 -0.55 17.40 0.41
C TYR A 113 -0.40 16.31 1.46
N CYS A 114 -1.51 15.69 1.85
CA CYS A 114 -1.50 14.46 2.63
C CYS A 114 -2.57 13.49 2.12
N ALA A 115 -2.30 12.19 2.22
CA ALA A 115 -3.17 11.10 1.76
C ALA A 115 -3.70 10.28 2.94
N TYR A 116 -4.94 9.87 2.83
CA TYR A 116 -5.60 8.89 3.70
C TYR A 116 -6.28 7.85 2.80
N LEU A 117 -5.96 6.58 3.01
CA LEU A 117 -6.60 5.46 2.32
C LEU A 117 -7.16 4.50 3.34
N GLU A 118 -8.35 3.99 3.08
CA GLU A 118 -9.05 3.03 3.93
C GLU A 118 -9.73 1.96 3.07
N SER A 119 -9.50 0.70 3.40
CA SER A 119 -10.26 -0.46 2.92
C SER A 119 -10.66 -1.33 4.10
N ASN A 120 -11.32 -2.46 3.87
CA ASN A 120 -11.62 -3.41 4.95
C ASN A 120 -10.37 -4.10 5.51
N ASN A 121 -9.28 -4.16 4.73
CA ASN A 121 -8.08 -4.90 5.11
C ASN A 121 -6.89 -3.98 5.43
N TRP A 122 -6.84 -2.78 4.83
CA TRP A 122 -5.68 -1.90 4.92
C TRP A 122 -6.06 -0.45 5.17
N ILE A 123 -5.24 0.21 5.96
CA ILE A 123 -5.36 1.65 6.22
C ILE A 123 -4.02 2.35 6.09
N LEU A 124 -4.00 3.49 5.40
CA LEU A 124 -2.90 4.44 5.35
C LEU A 124 -3.29 5.66 6.16
N ASN A 125 -2.73 5.81 7.35
CA ASN A 125 -3.02 6.93 8.23
C ASN A 125 -1.84 7.28 9.15
N ASP A 126 -1.89 8.49 9.71
CA ASP A 126 -1.05 8.95 10.81
C ASP A 126 -1.97 9.30 11.99
N GLU A 127 -2.09 8.36 12.95
CA GLU A 127 -2.94 8.49 14.15
C GLU A 127 -4.38 8.92 13.84
N GLY A 128 -4.99 8.34 12.79
CA GLY A 128 -6.37 8.67 12.36
C GLY A 128 -6.46 9.86 11.40
N SER A 129 -5.33 10.48 11.06
CA SER A 129 -5.24 11.59 10.10
C SER A 129 -4.55 11.16 8.80
N CYS A 130 -4.57 12.02 7.78
CA CYS A 130 -3.82 11.76 6.55
C CYS A 130 -2.30 11.88 6.76
N VAL A 131 -1.53 11.09 6.02
CA VAL A 131 -0.07 11.08 6.03
C VAL A 131 0.46 12.11 5.03
N ASN A 132 1.33 13.01 5.48
CA ASN A 132 1.95 14.01 4.61
C ASN A 132 2.81 13.35 3.53
N GLU A 133 2.82 13.92 2.33
CA GLU A 133 3.61 13.43 1.19
C GLU A 133 5.09 13.24 1.55
N GLU A 134 5.67 14.18 2.27
CA GLU A 134 7.07 14.10 2.73
C GLU A 134 7.33 12.84 3.59
N ASN A 135 6.38 12.43 4.43
CA ASN A 135 6.49 11.25 5.26
C ASN A 135 6.30 9.95 4.46
N LEU A 136 5.50 9.97 3.38
CA LEU A 136 5.33 8.83 2.48
C LEU A 136 6.61 8.49 1.71
N LEU A 137 7.49 9.47 1.52
CA LEU A 137 8.76 9.31 0.80
C LEU A 137 9.94 8.86 1.70
N LYS A 138 9.75 8.78 3.02
CA LYS A 138 10.79 8.37 3.96
C LYS A 138 10.92 6.84 4.08
N ASP A 139 12.09 6.37 4.48
CA ASP A 139 12.38 4.93 4.66
C ASP A 139 11.45 4.24 5.68
N ASN A 140 10.95 4.99 6.67
CA ASN A 140 10.03 4.48 7.69
C ASN A 140 8.54 4.63 7.32
N SER A 141 8.22 5.01 6.09
CA SER A 141 6.85 5.27 5.63
C SER A 141 5.90 4.05 5.79
N LYS A 142 6.42 2.83 5.77
CA LYS A 142 5.64 1.60 5.98
C LYS A 142 4.97 1.53 7.37
N ASN A 143 5.41 2.34 8.33
CA ASN A 143 4.78 2.42 9.66
C ASN A 143 3.40 3.10 9.63
N TYR A 144 3.12 3.90 8.60
CA TYR A 144 1.82 4.53 8.39
C TYR A 144 0.79 3.59 7.74
N VAL A 145 1.22 2.41 7.27
CA VAL A 145 0.35 1.39 6.69
C VAL A 145 0.11 0.30 7.70
N LYS A 146 -1.17 0.07 8.04
CA LYS A 146 -1.62 -0.94 9.01
C LYS A 146 -2.65 -1.86 8.36
N GLU A 147 -2.71 -3.10 8.84
CA GLU A 147 -3.86 -3.98 8.62
C GLU A 147 -5.02 -3.47 9.48
N ASN A 148 -6.23 -3.45 8.88
CA ASN A 148 -7.44 -2.90 9.52
C ASN A 148 -8.20 -3.98 10.29
#